data_8e06d689492db21c5de441c40f0d78af
#
_entry.id   8e06d689492db21c5de441c40f0d78af
#
_cell.length_a   1.000
_cell.length_b   1.000
_cell.length_c   1.000
_cell.angle_alpha   90.00
_cell.angle_beta   90.00
_cell.angle_gamma   90.00
#
_symmetry.space_group_name_H-M   'P 1'
#
loop_
_entity.id
_entity.type
_entity.pdbx_description
1 polymer ?
#
loop_
_entity_poly.entity_id
_entity_poly.type
_entity_poly.pdbx_seq_one_letter_code
_entity_poly.pdbx_strand_id
1 'polypeptide(L)'
;MQIEKTAPVMVTGATGYVAGWLVKRLLEEGLTVHAPVRDPENAGKLQYLNEIAASTPGQIRFFRADLLDQGSYAEAMEGCAIVFHTASPFVIDVKDPQRDLVDPARLGTRNVLEEASRSLSVRRVVLTSSCAAIYGDNADLDRTPDGVFTEEIWNTTSSLDHQPYSYSKTVAEKEAWRIYEAQDRWDLVVINPSFVIGPGINPYATSESFRLIRQFGDGTMRTGVPRIGVGVVDVRDLAEAHLIAAFTPEARGRYITSGHNTDFYELAQALLERYGNDYPIPRRVMPKWLVWLVGPLVNKAMTRKMVALNVDRPWRADNSRGVRELGITYRPFRESIEDFFQQMIDSGYLAGKADH
;
A
#
# COMPACT_ATOMS: atom_id res chain seq x y z
N MET A 1 22.86 2.07 -12.79
CA MET A 1 23.82 2.80 -11.92
C MET A 1 23.95 2.02 -10.62
N GLN A 2 25.14 1.71 -10.14
CA GLN A 2 25.32 1.02 -8.86
C GLN A 2 25.22 2.04 -7.73
N ILE A 3 24.28 1.83 -6.79
CA ILE A 3 24.10 2.68 -5.61
C ILE A 3 24.76 1.99 -4.43
N GLU A 4 25.71 2.67 -3.80
CA GLU A 4 26.41 2.13 -2.64
C GLU A 4 25.50 2.12 -1.39
N LYS A 5 25.53 1.02 -0.64
CA LYS A 5 24.78 0.86 0.62
C LYS A 5 25.34 1.68 1.79
N THR A 6 26.38 2.47 1.57
CA THR A 6 27.02 3.31 2.62
C THR A 6 26.32 4.66 2.82
N ALA A 7 25.65 5.19 1.79
CA ALA A 7 24.90 6.42 1.90
C ALA A 7 23.55 6.19 2.63
N PRO A 8 23.06 7.19 3.39
CA PRO A 8 21.75 7.09 4.00
C PRO A 8 20.64 7.02 2.95
N VAL A 9 19.50 6.49 3.36
CA VAL A 9 18.27 6.43 2.56
C VAL A 9 17.15 7.15 3.30
N MET A 10 16.27 7.85 2.57
CA MET A 10 15.12 8.50 3.17
C MET A 10 13.85 7.67 2.94
N VAL A 11 13.03 7.49 3.98
CA VAL A 11 11.72 6.83 3.90
C VAL A 11 10.64 7.78 4.39
N THR A 12 9.83 8.32 3.47
CA THR A 12 8.69 9.15 3.86
C THR A 12 7.57 8.29 4.41
N GLY A 13 6.81 8.79 5.39
CA GLY A 13 5.71 8.03 5.99
C GLY A 13 6.16 6.81 6.80
N ALA A 14 7.36 6.84 7.39
CA ALA A 14 8.02 5.73 8.11
C ALA A 14 7.15 5.05 9.18
N THR A 15 6.18 5.77 9.76
CA THR A 15 5.24 5.24 10.76
C THR A 15 4.04 4.49 10.16
N GLY A 16 3.93 4.43 8.83
CA GLY A 16 2.84 3.77 8.12
C GLY A 16 3.00 2.25 8.06
N TYR A 17 1.94 1.56 7.63
CA TYR A 17 1.87 0.10 7.56
C TYR A 17 2.97 -0.51 6.68
N VAL A 18 3.04 -0.10 5.42
CA VAL A 18 4.07 -0.58 4.46
C VAL A 18 5.45 -0.05 4.83
N ALA A 19 5.53 1.25 5.14
CA ALA A 19 6.79 1.91 5.45
C ALA A 19 7.47 1.35 6.69
N GLY A 20 6.72 0.95 7.72
CA GLY A 20 7.30 0.33 8.93
C GLY A 20 8.09 -0.94 8.59
N TRP A 21 7.55 -1.83 7.75
CA TRP A 21 8.26 -3.01 7.28
C TRP A 21 9.46 -2.67 6.40
N LEU A 22 9.34 -1.68 5.53
CA LEU A 22 10.46 -1.22 4.71
C LEU A 22 11.59 -0.67 5.59
N VAL A 23 11.28 0.17 6.58
CA VAL A 23 12.27 0.67 7.55
C VAL A 23 12.95 -0.48 8.26
N LYS A 24 12.20 -1.48 8.75
CA LYS A 24 12.74 -2.68 9.39
C LYS A 24 13.74 -3.39 8.46
N ARG A 25 13.36 -3.65 7.20
CA ARG A 25 14.24 -4.33 6.24
C ARG A 25 15.51 -3.54 5.94
N LEU A 26 15.40 -2.21 5.78
CA LEU A 26 16.56 -1.34 5.56
C LEU A 26 17.52 -1.35 6.76
N LEU A 27 16.99 -1.33 7.98
CA LEU A 27 17.79 -1.40 9.20
C LEU A 27 18.47 -2.79 9.38
N GLU A 28 17.79 -3.87 9.01
CA GLU A 28 18.37 -5.22 8.98
C GLU A 28 19.54 -5.36 8.00
N GLU A 29 19.49 -4.61 6.88
CA GLU A 29 20.61 -4.50 5.92
C GLU A 29 21.76 -3.57 6.39
N GLY A 30 21.67 -3.02 7.60
CA GLY A 30 22.68 -2.14 8.16
C GLY A 30 22.66 -0.70 7.65
N LEU A 31 21.59 -0.28 6.96
CA LEU A 31 21.50 1.06 6.38
C LEU A 31 21.16 2.12 7.42
N THR A 32 21.57 3.35 7.15
CA THR A 32 21.09 4.53 7.88
C THR A 32 19.82 5.03 7.23
N VAL A 33 18.70 5.03 7.97
CA VAL A 33 17.39 5.46 7.52
C VAL A 33 17.08 6.85 8.06
N HIS A 34 16.86 7.82 7.18
CA HIS A 34 16.29 9.11 7.50
C HIS A 34 14.77 9.00 7.41
N ALA A 35 14.11 9.20 8.53
CA ALA A 35 12.66 9.03 8.68
C ALA A 35 11.98 10.38 8.96
N PRO A 36 11.57 11.13 7.94
CA PRO A 36 10.80 12.36 8.13
C PRO A 36 9.41 12.03 8.69
N VAL A 37 9.07 12.68 9.79
CA VAL A 37 7.79 12.54 10.52
C VAL A 37 7.26 13.92 10.93
N ARG A 38 5.96 14.04 11.13
CA ARG A 38 5.36 15.32 11.54
C ARG A 38 5.83 15.80 12.91
N ASP A 39 6.03 14.86 13.83
CA ASP A 39 6.49 15.14 15.19
C ASP A 39 7.57 14.12 15.62
N PRO A 40 8.85 14.49 15.49
CA PRO A 40 9.97 13.64 15.87
C PRO A 40 10.13 13.46 17.39
N GLU A 41 9.46 14.27 18.20
CA GLU A 41 9.53 14.20 19.66
C GLU A 41 8.43 13.31 20.25
N ASN A 42 7.50 12.83 19.43
CA ASN A 42 6.42 11.94 19.87
C ASN A 42 6.96 10.52 20.12
N ALA A 43 7.62 10.31 21.26
CA ALA A 43 8.23 9.04 21.64
C ALA A 43 7.26 7.85 21.53
N GLY A 44 6.00 8.02 21.94
CA GLY A 44 5.01 6.94 21.90
C GLY A 44 4.71 6.43 20.48
N LYS A 45 4.70 7.33 19.48
CA LYS A 45 4.49 6.96 18.08
C LYS A 45 5.74 6.37 17.42
N LEU A 46 6.91 6.65 17.95
CA LEU A 46 8.19 6.25 17.37
C LEU A 46 8.84 5.09 18.10
N GLN A 47 8.29 4.67 19.25
CA GLN A 47 8.87 3.67 20.13
C GLN A 47 9.22 2.37 19.39
N TYR A 48 8.28 1.83 18.61
CA TYR A 48 8.49 0.56 17.91
C TYR A 48 9.57 0.66 16.82
N LEU A 49 9.76 1.83 16.18
CA LEU A 49 10.85 2.05 15.23
C LEU A 49 12.21 2.13 15.95
N ASN A 50 12.25 2.77 17.13
CA ASN A 50 13.44 2.79 17.96
C ASN A 50 13.81 1.40 18.48
N GLU A 51 12.83 0.59 18.88
CA GLU A 51 13.03 -0.80 19.31
C GLU A 51 13.61 -1.67 18.18
N ILE A 52 13.10 -1.52 16.95
CA ILE A 52 13.66 -2.19 15.77
C ILE A 52 15.09 -1.73 15.53
N ALA A 53 15.36 -0.42 15.54
CA ALA A 53 16.71 0.10 15.33
C ALA A 53 17.69 -0.38 16.40
N ALA A 54 17.26 -0.50 17.65
CA ALA A 54 18.09 -1.01 18.74
C ALA A 54 18.44 -2.52 18.59
N SER A 55 17.63 -3.28 17.83
CA SER A 55 17.79 -4.73 17.61
C SER A 55 18.40 -5.09 16.25
N THR A 56 18.76 -4.11 15.43
CA THR A 56 19.29 -4.29 14.08
C THR A 56 20.63 -3.57 13.90
N PRO A 57 21.45 -3.93 12.89
CA PRO A 57 22.74 -3.27 12.66
C PRO A 57 22.63 -1.84 12.10
N GLY A 58 21.48 -1.46 11.53
CA GLY A 58 21.25 -0.14 10.94
C GLY A 58 20.98 0.96 11.96
N GLN A 59 20.78 2.17 11.46
CA GLN A 59 20.48 3.35 12.28
C GLN A 59 19.27 4.09 11.74
N ILE A 60 18.45 4.66 12.62
CA ILE A 60 17.33 5.53 12.24
C ILE A 60 17.55 6.95 12.80
N ARG A 61 17.20 7.96 11.98
CA ARG A 61 17.21 9.37 12.38
C ARG A 61 15.86 9.98 12.00
N PHE A 62 15.24 10.66 12.96
CA PHE A 62 13.96 11.32 12.74
C PHE A 62 14.18 12.79 12.41
N PHE A 63 13.39 13.31 11.45
CA PHE A 63 13.40 14.70 11.01
C PHE A 63 11.97 15.23 11.03
N ARG A 64 11.80 16.53 11.26
CA ARG A 64 10.48 17.15 11.16
C ARG A 64 10.16 17.46 9.71
N ALA A 65 9.07 16.87 9.17
CA ALA A 65 8.57 17.21 7.86
C ALA A 65 7.06 16.94 7.75
N ASP A 66 6.38 17.72 6.94
CA ASP A 66 4.99 17.50 6.55
C ASP A 66 4.89 17.34 5.03
N LEU A 67 4.06 16.42 4.58
CA LEU A 67 3.90 16.09 3.16
C LEU A 67 3.42 17.27 2.32
N LEU A 68 2.67 18.18 2.92
CA LEU A 68 2.11 19.36 2.25
C LEU A 68 2.93 20.64 2.50
N ASP A 69 3.98 20.58 3.31
CA ASP A 69 4.86 21.71 3.56
C ASP A 69 6.07 21.65 2.62
N GLN A 70 6.10 22.57 1.67
CA GLN A 70 7.14 22.63 0.64
C GLN A 70 8.50 22.93 1.26
N GLY A 71 9.51 22.13 0.89
CA GLY A 71 10.88 22.25 1.40
C GLY A 71 11.13 21.58 2.75
N SER A 72 10.10 21.11 3.46
CA SER A 72 10.26 20.44 4.76
C SER A 72 11.10 19.17 4.72
N TYR A 73 11.29 18.58 3.55
CA TYR A 73 12.08 17.37 3.35
C TYR A 73 13.59 17.62 3.12
N ALA A 74 14.02 18.86 2.96
CA ALA A 74 15.40 19.20 2.59
C ALA A 74 16.43 18.61 3.55
N GLU A 75 16.26 18.84 4.86
CA GLU A 75 17.17 18.34 5.90
C GLU A 75 17.20 16.81 5.94
N ALA A 76 16.02 16.15 5.89
CA ALA A 76 15.92 14.70 5.88
C ALA A 76 16.56 14.06 4.65
N MET A 77 16.60 14.76 3.53
CA MET A 77 17.11 14.27 2.25
C MET A 77 18.62 14.50 2.08
N GLU A 78 19.22 15.32 2.93
CA GLU A 78 20.65 15.64 2.84
C GLU A 78 21.51 14.38 2.92
N GLY A 79 22.39 14.19 1.93
CA GLY A 79 23.28 13.03 1.83
C GLY A 79 22.60 11.72 1.41
N CYS A 80 21.27 11.67 1.32
CA CYS A 80 20.57 10.44 0.91
C CYS A 80 20.80 10.11 -0.57
N ALA A 81 21.16 8.86 -0.86
CA ALA A 81 21.29 8.37 -2.24
C ALA A 81 19.95 7.87 -2.80
N ILE A 82 19.07 7.37 -1.95
CA ILE A 82 17.76 6.81 -2.32
C ILE A 82 16.67 7.47 -1.48
N VAL A 83 15.55 7.77 -2.15
CA VAL A 83 14.32 8.22 -1.52
C VAL A 83 13.23 7.17 -1.75
N PHE A 84 12.73 6.58 -0.67
CA PHE A 84 11.52 5.78 -0.70
C PHE A 84 10.33 6.69 -0.37
N HIS A 85 9.54 6.99 -1.38
CA HIS A 85 8.35 7.80 -1.19
C HIS A 85 7.12 6.92 -1.00
N THR A 86 6.85 6.58 0.27
CA THR A 86 5.71 5.74 0.66
C THR A 86 4.58 6.54 1.30
N ALA A 87 4.84 7.79 1.68
CA ALA A 87 3.83 8.66 2.29
C ALA A 87 2.69 8.93 1.30
N SER A 88 1.47 8.70 1.75
CA SER A 88 0.26 9.08 1.06
C SER A 88 -0.75 9.58 2.08
N PRO A 89 -1.52 10.63 1.77
CA PRO A 89 -2.59 11.05 2.66
C PRO A 89 -3.57 9.89 2.88
N PHE A 90 -3.91 9.65 4.14
CA PHE A 90 -4.94 8.68 4.51
C PHE A 90 -6.08 9.43 5.18
N VAL A 91 -7.23 9.46 4.52
CA VAL A 91 -8.44 10.12 5.01
C VAL A 91 -9.58 9.12 5.05
N ILE A 92 -10.18 8.95 6.23
CA ILE A 92 -11.28 7.99 6.45
C ILE A 92 -12.61 8.57 6.00
N ASP A 93 -12.87 9.85 6.28
CA ASP A 93 -14.11 10.53 5.95
C ASP A 93 -13.89 11.59 4.87
N VAL A 94 -14.01 11.17 3.62
CA VAL A 94 -13.81 12.02 2.44
C VAL A 94 -15.09 12.80 2.18
N LYS A 95 -15.03 14.12 2.35
CA LYS A 95 -16.15 15.04 2.08
C LYS A 95 -16.02 15.71 0.72
N ASP A 96 -14.80 16.06 0.35
CA ASP A 96 -14.45 16.65 -0.93
C ASP A 96 -13.28 15.85 -1.53
N PRO A 97 -13.54 14.96 -2.50
CA PRO A 97 -12.49 14.11 -3.08
C PRO A 97 -11.32 14.88 -3.67
N GLN A 98 -11.55 16.06 -4.25
CA GLN A 98 -10.48 16.87 -4.81
C GLN A 98 -9.55 17.36 -3.70
N ARG A 99 -10.11 18.02 -2.68
CA ARG A 99 -9.36 18.62 -1.57
C ARG A 99 -8.78 17.57 -0.61
N ASP A 100 -9.56 16.51 -0.31
CA ASP A 100 -9.22 15.57 0.77
C ASP A 100 -8.33 14.41 0.27
N LEU A 101 -8.33 14.09 -1.05
CA LEU A 101 -7.57 12.98 -1.63
C LEU A 101 -6.62 13.41 -2.77
N VAL A 102 -7.16 14.04 -3.84
CA VAL A 102 -6.41 14.26 -5.08
C VAL A 102 -5.30 15.30 -4.89
N ASP A 103 -5.65 16.47 -4.37
CA ASP A 103 -4.66 17.55 -4.17
C ASP A 103 -3.57 17.16 -3.17
N PRO A 104 -3.88 16.58 -1.99
CA PRO A 104 -2.83 16.13 -1.08
C PRO A 104 -1.93 15.03 -1.65
N ALA A 105 -2.48 14.08 -2.42
CA ALA A 105 -1.68 13.03 -3.04
C ALA A 105 -0.75 13.60 -4.12
N ARG A 106 -1.26 14.48 -4.98
CA ARG A 106 -0.49 15.13 -6.04
C ARG A 106 0.57 16.09 -5.50
N LEU A 107 0.17 16.98 -4.57
CA LEU A 107 1.07 17.99 -4.01
C LEU A 107 2.15 17.36 -3.13
N GLY A 108 1.78 16.33 -2.34
CA GLY A 108 2.75 15.60 -1.53
C GLY A 108 3.80 14.88 -2.38
N THR A 109 3.38 14.22 -3.45
CA THR A 109 4.30 13.61 -4.41
C THR A 109 5.22 14.66 -5.04
N ARG A 110 4.65 15.80 -5.46
CA ARG A 110 5.42 16.92 -6.01
C ARG A 110 6.46 17.43 -5.03
N ASN A 111 6.09 17.73 -3.79
CA ASN A 111 6.98 18.28 -2.79
C ASN A 111 8.20 17.39 -2.55
N VAL A 112 8.01 16.09 -2.43
CA VAL A 112 9.11 15.12 -2.20
C VAL A 112 10.00 15.00 -3.45
N LEU A 113 9.43 14.87 -4.64
CA LEU A 113 10.20 14.64 -5.86
C LEU A 113 10.90 15.93 -6.38
N GLU A 114 10.31 17.09 -6.19
CA GLU A 114 11.00 18.36 -6.47
C GLU A 114 12.18 18.55 -5.51
N GLU A 115 12.07 18.16 -4.24
CA GLU A 115 13.20 18.18 -3.32
C GLU A 115 14.28 17.19 -3.74
N ALA A 116 13.92 15.99 -4.17
CA ALA A 116 14.86 15.03 -4.77
C ALA A 116 15.60 15.63 -5.97
N SER A 117 14.91 16.45 -6.79
CA SER A 117 15.53 17.15 -7.92
C SER A 117 16.46 18.30 -7.50
N ARG A 118 16.29 18.88 -6.31
CA ARG A 118 17.23 19.88 -5.75
C ARG A 118 18.45 19.23 -5.08
N SER A 119 18.26 18.04 -4.48
CA SER A 119 19.33 17.34 -3.78
C SER A 119 20.38 16.80 -4.76
N LEU A 120 21.67 17.09 -4.48
CA LEU A 120 22.80 16.60 -5.31
C LEU A 120 23.15 15.13 -5.06
N SER A 121 22.72 14.55 -3.93
CA SER A 121 23.03 13.18 -3.52
C SER A 121 22.06 12.15 -4.04
N VAL A 122 20.79 12.50 -4.26
CA VAL A 122 19.75 11.55 -4.70
C VAL A 122 20.07 11.00 -6.09
N ARG A 123 20.04 9.68 -6.21
CA ARG A 123 20.28 8.91 -7.44
C ARG A 123 19.06 8.11 -7.88
N ARG A 124 18.18 7.74 -6.93
CA ARG A 124 16.97 6.97 -7.23
C ARG A 124 15.84 7.35 -6.29
N VAL A 125 14.65 7.43 -6.85
CA VAL A 125 13.38 7.50 -6.12
C VAL A 125 12.61 6.19 -6.34
N VAL A 126 12.23 5.53 -5.26
CA VAL A 126 11.31 4.37 -5.29
C VAL A 126 9.96 4.86 -4.76
N LEU A 127 8.98 4.94 -5.65
CA LEU A 127 7.65 5.43 -5.35
C LEU A 127 6.70 4.26 -5.04
N THR A 128 6.04 4.30 -3.89
CA THR A 128 4.90 3.44 -3.61
C THR A 128 3.62 4.03 -4.21
N SER A 129 3.24 3.56 -5.38
CA SER A 129 1.97 3.87 -6.01
C SER A 129 0.88 2.85 -5.59
N SER A 130 0.11 2.34 -6.51
CA SER A 130 -0.92 1.32 -6.30
C SER A 130 -1.36 0.71 -7.63
N CYS A 131 -1.86 -0.53 -7.65
CA CYS A 131 -2.63 -1.05 -8.77
C CYS A 131 -3.87 -0.18 -9.09
N ALA A 132 -4.34 0.62 -8.14
CA ALA A 132 -5.39 1.61 -8.37
C ALA A 132 -5.01 2.70 -9.41
N ALA A 133 -3.72 2.89 -9.72
CA ALA A 133 -3.26 3.73 -10.82
C ALA A 133 -3.28 2.99 -12.18
N ILE A 134 -3.54 1.69 -12.18
CA ILE A 134 -3.61 0.83 -13.38
C ILE A 134 -5.06 0.64 -13.81
N TYR A 135 -5.99 0.42 -12.88
CA TYR A 135 -7.40 0.19 -13.13
C TYR A 135 -8.30 0.97 -12.17
N GLY A 136 -9.53 1.27 -12.58
CA GLY A 136 -10.55 1.89 -11.73
C GLY A 136 -11.55 0.88 -11.19
N ASP A 137 -12.01 -0.03 -12.04
CA ASP A 137 -12.98 -1.09 -11.71
C ASP A 137 -12.53 -2.43 -12.28
N ASN A 138 -12.97 -3.55 -11.67
CA ASN A 138 -12.69 -4.89 -12.19
C ASN A 138 -13.22 -5.10 -13.61
N ALA A 139 -14.28 -4.40 -13.99
CA ALA A 139 -14.81 -4.39 -15.36
C ALA A 139 -13.82 -3.86 -16.41
N ASP A 140 -12.80 -3.12 -16.01
CA ASP A 140 -11.76 -2.64 -16.93
C ASP A 140 -10.93 -3.79 -17.50
N LEU A 141 -10.94 -4.94 -16.84
CA LEU A 141 -10.32 -6.16 -17.34
C LEU A 141 -10.86 -6.59 -18.72
N ASP A 142 -12.16 -6.33 -18.98
CA ASP A 142 -12.80 -6.63 -20.26
C ASP A 142 -12.22 -5.78 -21.42
N ARG A 143 -11.47 -4.71 -21.12
CA ARG A 143 -10.84 -3.81 -22.09
C ARG A 143 -9.37 -4.09 -22.33
N THR A 144 -8.79 -5.01 -21.56
CA THR A 144 -7.40 -5.41 -21.74
C THR A 144 -7.29 -6.49 -22.82
N PRO A 145 -6.19 -6.54 -23.62
CA PRO A 145 -6.07 -7.51 -24.71
C PRO A 145 -6.21 -8.98 -24.27
N ASP A 146 -5.63 -9.32 -23.12
CA ASP A 146 -5.53 -10.71 -22.65
C ASP A 146 -6.34 -10.97 -21.36
N GLY A 147 -7.22 -10.04 -20.97
CA GLY A 147 -7.98 -10.15 -19.72
C GLY A 147 -7.08 -10.11 -18.47
N VAL A 148 -5.97 -9.34 -18.53
CA VAL A 148 -4.97 -9.19 -17.48
C VAL A 148 -4.50 -7.74 -17.39
N PHE A 149 -4.37 -7.18 -16.20
CA PHE A 149 -3.74 -5.88 -15.97
C PHE A 149 -2.23 -6.00 -16.00
N THR A 150 -1.57 -5.11 -16.74
CA THR A 150 -0.12 -5.03 -16.89
C THR A 150 0.39 -3.63 -16.53
N GLU A 151 1.71 -3.47 -16.44
CA GLU A 151 2.35 -2.19 -16.09
C GLU A 151 2.17 -1.10 -17.15
N GLU A 152 1.83 -1.44 -18.40
CA GLU A 152 1.60 -0.47 -19.48
C GLU A 152 0.23 0.22 -19.36
N ILE A 153 -0.70 -0.39 -18.62
CA ILE A 153 -2.07 0.09 -18.51
C ILE A 153 -2.15 1.24 -17.50
N TRP A 154 -2.94 2.24 -17.83
CA TRP A 154 -3.29 3.33 -16.94
C TRP A 154 -4.78 3.34 -16.64
N ASN A 155 -5.11 3.62 -15.39
CA ASN A 155 -6.49 3.86 -14.98
C ASN A 155 -7.05 5.10 -15.71
N THR A 156 -8.12 4.89 -16.47
CA THR A 156 -8.84 5.94 -17.22
C THR A 156 -10.32 6.00 -16.90
N THR A 157 -10.81 5.19 -15.96
CA THR A 157 -12.23 5.00 -15.66
C THR A 157 -12.65 5.59 -14.32
N SER A 158 -11.69 5.87 -13.43
CA SER A 158 -11.94 6.56 -12.16
C SER A 158 -12.00 8.08 -12.34
N SER A 159 -12.73 8.75 -11.43
CA SER A 159 -12.91 10.19 -11.39
C SER A 159 -13.17 10.65 -9.96
N LEU A 160 -13.40 11.95 -9.77
CA LEU A 160 -13.82 12.51 -8.46
C LEU A 160 -15.14 11.90 -7.97
N ASP A 161 -16.05 11.58 -8.88
CA ASP A 161 -17.40 11.06 -8.57
C ASP A 161 -17.44 9.52 -8.53
N HIS A 162 -16.37 8.86 -8.99
CA HIS A 162 -16.32 7.41 -9.09
C HIS A 162 -14.91 6.89 -8.81
N GLN A 163 -14.75 6.10 -7.74
CA GLN A 163 -13.46 5.56 -7.31
C GLN A 163 -12.42 6.69 -7.06
N PRO A 164 -12.74 7.72 -6.26
CA PRO A 164 -11.88 8.90 -6.11
C PRO A 164 -10.49 8.57 -5.54
N TYR A 165 -10.38 7.52 -4.73
CA TYR A 165 -9.08 7.01 -4.28
C TYR A 165 -8.22 6.54 -5.46
N SER A 166 -8.77 5.71 -6.35
CA SER A 166 -8.06 5.23 -7.54
C SER A 166 -7.67 6.38 -8.45
N TYR A 167 -8.55 7.38 -8.58
CA TYR A 167 -8.25 8.60 -9.31
C TYR A 167 -7.08 9.38 -8.68
N SER A 168 -7.07 9.54 -7.35
CA SER A 168 -5.99 10.23 -6.64
C SER A 168 -4.62 9.56 -6.84
N LYS A 169 -4.59 8.21 -6.82
CA LYS A 169 -3.36 7.43 -7.08
C LYS A 169 -2.88 7.58 -8.51
N THR A 170 -3.79 7.60 -9.48
CA THR A 170 -3.46 7.85 -10.89
C THR A 170 -2.86 9.23 -11.09
N VAL A 171 -3.47 10.26 -10.52
CA VAL A 171 -2.99 11.65 -10.62
C VAL A 171 -1.62 11.82 -9.95
N ALA A 172 -1.43 11.24 -8.76
CA ALA A 172 -0.15 11.31 -8.04
C ALA A 172 0.99 10.61 -8.80
N GLU A 173 0.73 9.41 -9.35
CA GLU A 173 1.74 8.69 -10.12
C GLU A 173 2.09 9.41 -11.42
N LYS A 174 1.11 9.93 -12.15
CA LYS A 174 1.35 10.75 -13.35
C LYS A 174 2.17 12.01 -13.04
N GLU A 175 1.93 12.64 -11.88
CA GLU A 175 2.75 13.77 -11.44
C GLU A 175 4.21 13.36 -11.17
N ALA A 176 4.43 12.18 -10.59
CA ALA A 176 5.78 11.65 -10.39
C ALA A 176 6.51 11.45 -11.73
N TRP A 177 5.86 10.85 -12.72
CA TRP A 177 6.42 10.67 -14.07
C TRP A 177 6.72 12.00 -14.74
N ARG A 178 5.81 12.97 -14.65
CA ARG A 178 6.02 14.33 -15.20
C ARG A 178 7.28 15.00 -14.62
N ILE A 179 7.53 14.86 -13.32
CA ILE A 179 8.72 15.42 -12.67
C ILE A 179 9.97 14.65 -13.10
N TYR A 180 9.89 13.32 -13.16
CA TYR A 180 10.99 12.47 -13.61
C TYR A 180 11.42 12.80 -15.05
N GLU A 181 10.49 12.97 -15.97
CA GLU A 181 10.76 13.28 -17.38
C GLU A 181 11.37 14.68 -17.59
N ALA A 182 11.26 15.57 -16.62
CA ALA A 182 11.80 16.92 -16.66
C ALA A 182 13.25 17.03 -16.14
N GLN A 183 13.89 15.92 -15.78
CA GLN A 183 15.23 15.89 -15.20
C GLN A 183 16.00 14.60 -15.62
N ASP A 184 17.33 14.58 -15.41
CA ASP A 184 18.23 13.49 -15.79
C ASP A 184 19.16 13.03 -14.64
N ARG A 185 18.86 13.41 -13.39
CA ARG A 185 19.76 13.27 -12.25
C ARG A 185 19.52 12.02 -11.43
N TRP A 186 18.27 11.58 -11.33
CA TRP A 186 17.85 10.41 -10.55
C TRP A 186 16.86 9.54 -11.33
N ASP A 187 16.90 8.24 -11.06
CA ASP A 187 16.00 7.26 -11.65
C ASP A 187 14.70 7.14 -10.86
N LEU A 188 13.58 6.88 -11.55
CA LEU A 188 12.29 6.56 -10.94
C LEU A 188 11.96 5.09 -11.12
N VAL A 189 11.71 4.42 -10.00
CA VAL A 189 11.10 3.08 -9.95
C VAL A 189 9.77 3.17 -9.22
N VAL A 190 8.70 2.67 -9.82
CA VAL A 190 7.36 2.72 -9.24
C VAL A 190 6.90 1.32 -8.88
N ILE A 191 6.57 1.13 -7.62
CA ILE A 191 5.96 -0.09 -7.11
C ILE A 191 4.44 0.11 -7.05
N ASN A 192 3.69 -0.75 -7.74
CA ASN A 192 2.23 -0.74 -7.79
C ASN A 192 1.68 -1.95 -7.01
N PRO A 193 1.54 -1.85 -5.67
CA PRO A 193 0.98 -2.94 -4.89
C PRO A 193 -0.51 -3.13 -5.17
N SER A 194 -0.94 -4.38 -5.15
CA SER A 194 -2.33 -4.78 -5.00
C SER A 194 -2.79 -4.59 -3.54
N PHE A 195 -3.87 -5.21 -3.11
CA PHE A 195 -4.35 -5.08 -1.74
C PHE A 195 -3.35 -5.70 -0.75
N VAL A 196 -2.77 -4.87 0.11
CA VAL A 196 -1.71 -5.28 1.03
C VAL A 196 -2.31 -5.98 2.25
N ILE A 197 -1.86 -7.20 2.53
CA ILE A 197 -2.26 -8.00 3.70
C ILE A 197 -1.01 -8.36 4.52
N GLY A 198 -1.21 -8.96 5.68
CA GLY A 198 -0.11 -9.37 6.56
C GLY A 198 0.01 -8.52 7.82
N PRO A 199 0.80 -8.97 8.81
CA PRO A 199 0.91 -8.31 10.11
C PRO A 199 1.57 -6.93 9.99
N GLY A 200 1.13 -5.95 10.79
CA GLY A 200 1.78 -4.64 10.89
C GLY A 200 2.95 -4.65 11.87
N ILE A 201 3.95 -3.83 11.63
CA ILE A 201 4.98 -3.53 12.65
C ILE A 201 4.32 -2.83 13.83
N ASN A 202 3.48 -1.82 13.55
CA ASN A 202 2.59 -1.25 14.53
C ASN A 202 1.24 -1.99 14.48
N PRO A 203 0.86 -2.78 15.49
CA PRO A 203 -0.38 -3.56 15.46
C PRO A 203 -1.65 -2.68 15.47
N TYR A 204 -1.51 -1.40 15.81
CA TYR A 204 -2.60 -0.42 15.79
C TYR A 204 -2.57 0.46 14.52
N ALA A 205 -1.86 0.04 13.49
CA ALA A 205 -1.82 0.77 12.24
C ALA A 205 -3.22 0.93 11.65
N THR A 206 -3.52 2.14 11.18
CA THR A 206 -4.78 2.43 10.51
C THR A 206 -4.61 2.26 9.00
N SER A 207 -5.26 1.25 8.43
CA SER A 207 -5.34 1.05 6.97
C SER A 207 -6.66 0.38 6.59
N GLU A 208 -7.02 0.48 5.31
CA GLU A 208 -8.20 -0.23 4.78
C GLU A 208 -8.07 -1.75 4.96
N SER A 209 -6.86 -2.29 4.92
CA SER A 209 -6.59 -3.72 5.14
C SER A 209 -6.97 -4.15 6.54
N PHE A 210 -6.55 -3.40 7.57
CA PHE A 210 -6.94 -3.67 8.96
C PHE A 210 -8.45 -3.62 9.13
N ARG A 211 -9.11 -2.63 8.54
CA ARG A 211 -10.57 -2.48 8.62
C ARG A 211 -11.29 -3.65 7.96
N LEU A 212 -10.88 -4.07 6.76
CA LEU A 212 -11.52 -5.16 6.04
C LEU A 212 -11.34 -6.50 6.77
N ILE A 213 -10.12 -6.84 7.16
CA ILE A 213 -9.83 -8.13 7.82
C ILE A 213 -10.52 -8.21 9.18
N ARG A 214 -10.58 -7.11 9.92
CA ARG A 214 -11.38 -7.02 11.14
C ARG A 214 -12.84 -7.36 10.90
N GLN A 215 -13.47 -6.85 9.83
CA GLN A 215 -14.88 -7.12 9.51
C GLN A 215 -15.17 -8.61 9.23
N PHE A 216 -14.18 -9.40 8.88
CA PHE A 216 -14.34 -10.86 8.79
C PHE A 216 -14.49 -11.51 10.18
N GLY A 217 -13.88 -10.92 11.23
CA GLY A 217 -13.86 -11.50 12.58
C GLY A 217 -14.80 -10.85 13.60
N ASP A 218 -15.27 -9.61 13.37
CA ASP A 218 -16.07 -8.86 14.34
C ASP A 218 -17.60 -9.04 14.18
N GLY A 219 -18.02 -9.89 13.22
CA GLY A 219 -19.43 -10.16 12.94
C GLY A 219 -20.10 -9.21 11.96
N THR A 220 -19.44 -8.13 11.53
CA THR A 220 -19.98 -7.19 10.53
C THR A 220 -20.41 -7.92 9.26
N MET A 221 -19.62 -8.91 8.80
CA MET A 221 -19.87 -9.68 7.58
C MET A 221 -20.40 -11.11 7.85
N ARG A 222 -20.91 -11.40 9.05
CA ARG A 222 -21.39 -12.75 9.42
C ARG A 222 -22.46 -13.33 8.48
N THR A 223 -23.26 -12.48 7.85
CA THR A 223 -24.32 -12.89 6.93
C THR A 223 -23.83 -13.22 5.54
N GLY A 224 -22.63 -12.81 5.17
CA GLY A 224 -21.99 -13.04 3.90
C GLY A 224 -21.09 -11.90 3.48
N VAL A 225 -20.22 -12.18 2.51
CA VAL A 225 -19.30 -11.24 1.91
C VAL A 225 -19.50 -11.16 0.40
N PRO A 226 -19.46 -9.97 -0.23
CA PRO A 226 -19.57 -9.87 -1.68
C PRO A 226 -18.33 -10.49 -2.35
N ARG A 227 -18.51 -11.21 -3.46
CA ARG A 227 -17.40 -11.69 -4.25
C ARG A 227 -16.87 -10.56 -5.13
N ILE A 228 -15.86 -9.87 -4.65
CA ILE A 228 -15.15 -8.80 -5.37
C ILE A 228 -13.73 -9.29 -5.60
N GLY A 229 -13.35 -9.47 -6.86
CA GLY A 229 -11.99 -9.86 -7.24
C GLY A 229 -10.96 -8.84 -6.79
N VAL A 230 -9.84 -9.30 -6.27
CA VAL A 230 -8.74 -8.47 -5.76
C VAL A 230 -7.41 -9.22 -5.91
N GLY A 231 -6.35 -8.49 -6.23
CA GLY A 231 -5.00 -8.98 -6.03
C GLY A 231 -4.56 -8.75 -4.59
N VAL A 232 -3.73 -9.64 -4.05
CA VAL A 232 -3.16 -9.47 -2.71
C VAL A 232 -1.65 -9.62 -2.72
N VAL A 233 -0.99 -8.88 -1.83
CA VAL A 233 0.44 -8.98 -1.56
C VAL A 233 0.70 -8.90 -0.07
N ASP A 234 1.60 -9.74 0.44
CA ASP A 234 2.05 -9.62 1.83
C ASP A 234 2.90 -8.35 2.01
N VAL A 235 2.68 -7.64 3.10
CA VAL A 235 3.41 -6.41 3.43
C VAL A 235 4.93 -6.64 3.55
N ARG A 236 5.34 -7.84 3.97
CA ARG A 236 6.75 -8.24 4.10
C ARG A 236 7.40 -8.43 2.73
N ASP A 237 6.68 -9.08 1.79
CA ASP A 237 7.14 -9.26 0.40
C ASP A 237 7.16 -7.94 -0.35
N LEU A 238 6.19 -7.07 -0.04
CA LEU A 238 6.14 -5.71 -0.59
C LEU A 238 7.33 -4.88 -0.10
N ALA A 239 7.70 -4.96 1.18
CA ALA A 239 8.88 -4.28 1.72
C ALA A 239 10.17 -4.77 1.04
N GLU A 240 10.29 -6.08 0.84
CA GLU A 240 11.41 -6.68 0.11
C GLU A 240 11.47 -6.21 -1.34
N ALA A 241 10.32 -6.14 -2.03
CA ALA A 241 10.24 -5.61 -3.38
C ALA A 241 10.77 -4.17 -3.50
N HIS A 242 10.47 -3.30 -2.53
CA HIS A 242 11.02 -1.95 -2.47
C HIS A 242 12.53 -1.96 -2.29
N LEU A 243 13.05 -2.79 -1.36
CA LEU A 243 14.48 -2.92 -1.11
C LEU A 243 15.22 -3.40 -2.37
N ILE A 244 14.75 -4.46 -3.00
CA ILE A 244 15.35 -5.01 -4.22
C ILE A 244 15.32 -3.96 -5.35
N ALA A 245 14.17 -3.32 -5.58
CA ALA A 245 14.02 -2.30 -6.62
C ALA A 245 14.97 -1.11 -6.42
N ALA A 246 15.25 -0.76 -5.16
CA ALA A 246 16.15 0.33 -4.83
C ALA A 246 17.61 0.06 -5.23
N PHE A 247 18.07 -1.17 -5.05
CA PHE A 247 19.47 -1.55 -5.24
C PHE A 247 19.75 -2.36 -6.53
N THR A 248 18.73 -2.74 -7.30
CA THR A 248 18.89 -3.37 -8.61
C THR A 248 19.22 -2.30 -9.65
N PRO A 249 20.41 -2.30 -10.26
CA PRO A 249 20.84 -1.22 -11.17
C PRO A 249 19.93 -1.05 -12.38
N GLU A 250 19.36 -2.14 -12.89
CA GLU A 250 18.52 -2.21 -14.08
C GLU A 250 17.06 -1.91 -13.80
N ALA A 251 16.66 -1.82 -12.51
CA ALA A 251 15.27 -1.55 -12.13
C ALA A 251 14.82 -0.19 -12.66
N ARG A 252 13.69 -0.17 -13.37
CA ARG A 252 13.12 1.04 -13.99
C ARG A 252 11.64 0.85 -14.31
N GLY A 253 10.90 1.94 -14.38
CA GLY A 253 9.51 1.88 -14.76
C GLY A 253 8.61 1.42 -13.62
N ARG A 254 7.52 0.79 -13.97
CA ARG A 254 6.47 0.31 -13.05
C ARG A 254 6.63 -1.17 -12.78
N TYR A 255 6.31 -1.61 -11.58
CA TYR A 255 6.27 -3.02 -11.18
C TYR A 255 4.99 -3.32 -10.42
N ILE A 256 4.12 -4.14 -10.98
CA ILE A 256 2.98 -4.69 -10.25
C ILE A 256 3.49 -5.66 -9.20
N THR A 257 3.20 -5.35 -7.93
CA THR A 257 3.48 -6.24 -6.80
C THR A 257 2.18 -6.83 -6.28
N SER A 258 1.86 -8.01 -6.81
CA SER A 258 0.67 -8.77 -6.46
C SER A 258 1.04 -10.26 -6.42
N GLY A 259 0.98 -10.87 -5.24
CA GLY A 259 1.34 -12.26 -5.06
C GLY A 259 0.28 -13.23 -5.60
N HIS A 260 -1.00 -12.90 -5.40
CA HIS A 260 -2.10 -13.79 -5.74
C HIS A 260 -3.31 -13.01 -6.26
N ASN A 261 -3.99 -13.58 -7.25
CA ASN A 261 -5.31 -13.15 -7.71
C ASN A 261 -6.37 -13.94 -6.94
N THR A 262 -7.27 -13.26 -6.25
CA THR A 262 -8.28 -13.86 -5.36
C THR A 262 -9.55 -13.01 -5.32
N ASP A 263 -10.42 -13.24 -4.34
CA ASP A 263 -11.57 -12.38 -4.03
C ASP A 263 -11.81 -12.32 -2.51
N PHE A 264 -12.64 -11.39 -2.07
CA PHE A 264 -12.91 -11.21 -0.63
C PHE A 264 -13.55 -12.44 0.03
N TYR A 265 -14.30 -13.25 -0.73
CA TYR A 265 -14.86 -14.49 -0.20
C TYR A 265 -13.76 -15.53 0.03
N GLU A 266 -12.85 -15.71 -0.92
CA GLU A 266 -11.72 -16.63 -0.78
C GLU A 266 -10.78 -16.22 0.37
N LEU A 267 -10.54 -14.91 0.55
CA LEU A 267 -9.78 -14.41 1.71
C LEU A 267 -10.46 -14.79 3.03
N ALA A 268 -11.78 -14.63 3.12
CA ALA A 268 -12.52 -15.05 4.31
C ALA A 268 -12.49 -16.58 4.51
N GLN A 269 -12.61 -17.35 3.43
CA GLN A 269 -12.56 -18.83 3.51
C GLN A 269 -11.22 -19.36 4.01
N ALA A 270 -10.11 -18.67 3.69
CA ALA A 270 -8.79 -19.04 4.18
C ALA A 270 -8.68 -19.00 5.73
N LEU A 271 -9.51 -18.20 6.40
CA LEU A 271 -9.55 -18.10 7.86
C LEU A 271 -10.45 -19.13 8.54
N LEU A 272 -11.36 -19.81 7.78
CA LEU A 272 -12.37 -20.68 8.37
C LEU A 272 -11.80 -21.88 9.10
N GLU A 273 -10.78 -22.52 8.52
CA GLU A 273 -10.20 -23.75 9.09
C GLU A 273 -9.66 -23.51 10.49
N ARG A 274 -8.95 -22.38 10.67
CA ARG A 274 -8.27 -22.07 11.92
C ARG A 274 -9.15 -21.29 12.91
N TYR A 275 -9.99 -20.37 12.41
CA TYR A 275 -10.69 -19.39 13.25
C TYR A 275 -12.21 -19.50 13.20
N GLY A 276 -12.79 -20.30 12.30
CA GLY A 276 -14.22 -20.33 12.05
C GLY A 276 -15.09 -20.92 13.17
N ASN A 277 -14.49 -21.51 14.21
CA ASN A 277 -15.18 -21.95 15.42
C ASN A 277 -15.22 -20.88 16.52
N ASP A 278 -14.26 -19.97 16.51
CA ASP A 278 -14.09 -18.96 17.57
C ASP A 278 -14.54 -17.56 17.12
N TYR A 279 -14.59 -17.32 15.80
CA TYR A 279 -14.95 -16.04 15.22
C TYR A 279 -16.03 -16.19 14.16
N PRO A 280 -16.93 -15.20 13.98
CA PRO A 280 -18.05 -15.24 13.05
C PRO A 280 -17.61 -15.00 11.58
N ILE A 281 -16.60 -15.75 11.12
CA ILE A 281 -16.08 -15.67 9.76
C ILE A 281 -17.20 -15.93 8.74
N PRO A 282 -17.37 -15.08 7.70
CA PRO A 282 -18.45 -15.26 6.72
C PRO A 282 -18.29 -16.55 5.93
N ARG A 283 -19.37 -17.35 5.88
CA ARG A 283 -19.40 -18.67 5.23
C ARG A 283 -20.14 -18.68 3.89
N ARG A 284 -20.69 -17.53 3.47
CA ARG A 284 -21.54 -17.43 2.27
C ARG A 284 -21.17 -16.23 1.43
N VAL A 285 -21.33 -16.39 0.12
CA VAL A 285 -21.27 -15.24 -0.80
C VAL A 285 -22.57 -14.47 -0.70
N MET A 286 -22.48 -13.14 -0.58
CA MET A 286 -23.65 -12.27 -0.68
C MET A 286 -23.99 -12.05 -2.17
N PRO A 287 -25.23 -12.42 -2.61
CA PRO A 287 -25.61 -12.29 -4.01
C PRO A 287 -25.52 -10.85 -4.51
N LYS A 288 -25.05 -10.64 -5.73
CA LYS A 288 -24.85 -9.31 -6.33
C LYS A 288 -26.09 -8.41 -6.28
N TRP A 289 -27.28 -8.98 -6.56
CA TRP A 289 -28.53 -8.21 -6.50
C TRP A 289 -28.81 -7.64 -5.10
N LEU A 290 -28.49 -8.42 -4.05
CA LEU A 290 -28.67 -7.99 -2.66
C LEU A 290 -27.66 -6.89 -2.31
N VAL A 291 -26.38 -7.07 -2.69
CA VAL A 291 -25.33 -6.05 -2.50
C VAL A 291 -25.71 -4.75 -3.23
N TRP A 292 -26.28 -4.85 -4.45
CA TRP A 292 -26.75 -3.69 -5.22
C TRP A 292 -27.88 -2.92 -4.54
N LEU A 293 -28.79 -3.66 -3.87
CA LEU A 293 -29.93 -3.06 -3.18
C LEU A 293 -29.52 -2.42 -1.85
N VAL A 294 -28.74 -3.15 -1.01
CA VAL A 294 -28.48 -2.77 0.40
C VAL A 294 -27.12 -2.06 0.56
N GLY A 295 -26.16 -2.34 -0.32
CA GLY A 295 -24.78 -1.81 -0.23
C GLY A 295 -24.72 -0.29 -0.06
N PRO A 296 -25.42 0.51 -0.86
CA PRO A 296 -25.42 1.97 -0.73
C PRO A 296 -25.98 2.50 0.60
N LEU A 297 -26.82 1.70 1.29
CA LEU A 297 -27.39 2.07 2.59
C LEU A 297 -26.43 1.78 3.75
N VAL A 298 -25.58 0.75 3.58
CA VAL A 298 -24.62 0.32 4.60
C VAL A 298 -23.29 1.05 4.46
N ASN A 299 -22.83 1.26 3.23
CA ASN A 299 -21.56 1.90 2.94
C ASN A 299 -21.70 2.82 1.71
N LYS A 300 -21.54 4.13 1.91
CA LYS A 300 -21.64 5.12 0.83
C LYS A 300 -20.67 4.88 -0.35
N ALA A 301 -19.52 4.24 -0.11
CA ALA A 301 -18.58 3.87 -1.16
C ALA A 301 -19.10 2.72 -2.04
N MET A 302 -20.03 1.89 -1.56
CA MET A 302 -20.67 0.81 -2.32
C MET A 302 -21.81 1.33 -3.18
N THR A 303 -21.53 2.28 -4.06
CA THR A 303 -22.54 2.79 -5.00
C THR A 303 -23.04 1.67 -5.92
N ARG A 304 -24.26 1.83 -6.48
CA ARG A 304 -24.80 0.86 -7.44
C ARG A 304 -23.88 0.66 -8.65
N LYS A 305 -23.21 1.73 -9.11
CA LYS A 305 -22.20 1.66 -10.18
C LYS A 305 -20.99 0.82 -9.75
N MET A 306 -20.45 1.06 -8.56
CA MET A 306 -19.35 0.26 -8.01
C MET A 306 -19.73 -1.23 -7.94
N VAL A 307 -20.91 -1.56 -7.42
CA VAL A 307 -21.39 -2.94 -7.35
C VAL A 307 -21.53 -3.57 -8.74
N ALA A 308 -22.10 -2.85 -9.70
CA ALA A 308 -22.28 -3.35 -11.08
C ALA A 308 -20.95 -3.69 -11.76
N LEU A 309 -19.90 -2.89 -11.51
CA LEU A 309 -18.60 -2.98 -12.18
C LEU A 309 -17.58 -3.87 -11.44
N ASN A 310 -17.82 -4.23 -10.18
CA ASN A 310 -16.82 -4.96 -9.38
C ASN A 310 -17.34 -6.27 -8.76
N VAL A 311 -18.61 -6.35 -8.33
CA VAL A 311 -19.14 -7.57 -7.71
C VAL A 311 -19.36 -8.67 -8.75
N ASP A 312 -18.97 -9.91 -8.41
CA ASP A 312 -18.94 -11.09 -9.28
C ASP A 312 -18.06 -10.88 -10.54
N ARG A 313 -17.00 -10.07 -10.41
CA ARG A 313 -16.00 -9.89 -11.44
C ARG A 313 -14.63 -10.29 -10.91
N PRO A 314 -13.85 -11.05 -11.70
CA PRO A 314 -12.50 -11.42 -11.32
C PRO A 314 -11.57 -10.20 -11.35
N TRP A 315 -10.45 -10.32 -10.67
CA TRP A 315 -9.31 -9.44 -10.82
C TRP A 315 -8.11 -10.29 -11.24
N ARG A 316 -7.34 -9.83 -12.21
CA ARG A 316 -6.14 -10.52 -12.68
C ARG A 316 -5.09 -9.49 -13.06
N ALA A 317 -3.89 -9.65 -12.52
CA ALA A 317 -2.73 -8.87 -12.93
C ALA A 317 -1.54 -9.78 -13.20
N ASP A 318 -0.69 -9.35 -14.12
CA ASP A 318 0.59 -9.97 -14.42
C ASP A 318 1.68 -9.35 -13.54
N ASN A 319 2.30 -10.14 -12.68
CA ASN A 319 3.43 -9.75 -11.83
C ASN A 319 4.77 -10.28 -12.36
N SER A 320 4.77 -10.90 -13.53
CA SER A 320 5.93 -11.62 -14.08
C SER A 320 7.15 -10.72 -14.29
N ARG A 321 6.93 -9.44 -14.54
CA ARG A 321 8.00 -8.45 -14.66
C ARG A 321 8.79 -8.31 -13.36
N GLY A 322 8.11 -8.16 -12.22
CA GLY A 322 8.76 -8.08 -10.92
C GLY A 322 9.50 -9.36 -10.54
N VAL A 323 8.90 -10.52 -10.83
CA VAL A 323 9.56 -11.83 -10.62
C VAL A 323 10.81 -11.97 -11.48
N ARG A 324 10.74 -11.65 -12.77
CA ARG A 324 11.84 -11.82 -13.73
C ARG A 324 12.97 -10.81 -13.54
N GLU A 325 12.63 -9.52 -13.37
CA GLU A 325 13.63 -8.44 -13.37
C GLU A 325 14.15 -8.14 -11.96
N LEU A 326 13.36 -8.34 -10.92
CA LEU A 326 13.72 -8.06 -9.53
C LEU A 326 13.90 -9.33 -8.68
N GLY A 327 13.50 -10.51 -9.18
CA GLY A 327 13.57 -11.75 -8.39
C GLY A 327 12.59 -11.79 -7.22
N ILE A 328 11.50 -11.01 -7.28
CA ILE A 328 10.50 -10.97 -6.21
C ILE A 328 9.86 -12.35 -6.05
N THR A 329 9.78 -12.80 -4.82
CA THR A 329 9.05 -14.01 -4.42
C THR A 329 7.90 -13.65 -3.52
N TYR A 330 6.83 -14.42 -3.58
CA TYR A 330 5.62 -14.16 -2.81
C TYR A 330 5.29 -15.36 -1.93
N ARG A 331 5.02 -15.11 -0.65
CA ARG A 331 4.54 -16.14 0.28
C ARG A 331 3.09 -16.51 0.00
N PRO A 332 2.64 -17.71 0.40
CA PRO A 332 1.26 -18.12 0.26
C PRO A 332 0.30 -17.14 0.94
N PHE A 333 -0.80 -16.75 0.27
CA PHE A 333 -1.73 -15.76 0.83
C PHE A 333 -2.41 -16.23 2.12
N ARG A 334 -2.59 -17.54 2.28
CA ARG A 334 -3.14 -18.13 3.52
C ARG A 334 -2.25 -17.79 4.71
N GLU A 335 -0.94 -17.96 4.59
CA GLU A 335 0.02 -17.58 5.64
C GLU A 335 -0.13 -16.10 5.98
N SER A 336 -0.15 -15.24 4.95
CA SER A 336 -0.26 -13.80 5.13
C SER A 336 -1.52 -13.37 5.87
N ILE A 337 -2.68 -13.95 5.50
CA ILE A 337 -3.95 -13.57 6.12
C ILE A 337 -4.12 -14.18 7.51
N GLU A 338 -3.64 -15.39 7.74
CA GLU A 338 -3.66 -16.04 9.06
C GLU A 338 -2.75 -15.32 10.05
N ASP A 339 -1.52 -14.94 9.66
CA ASP A 339 -0.62 -14.14 10.49
C ASP A 339 -1.24 -12.79 10.84
N PHE A 340 -1.89 -12.16 9.86
CA PHE A 340 -2.54 -10.87 10.06
C PHE A 340 -3.73 -10.97 11.03
N PHE A 341 -4.56 -11.99 10.86
CA PHE A 341 -5.72 -12.22 11.73
C PHE A 341 -5.27 -12.58 13.15
N GLN A 342 -4.22 -13.43 13.29
CA GLN A 342 -3.65 -13.79 14.58
C GLN A 342 -3.13 -12.55 15.31
N GLN A 343 -2.40 -11.66 14.61
CA GLN A 343 -1.93 -10.42 15.22
C GLN A 343 -3.08 -9.55 15.73
N MET A 344 -4.21 -9.48 15.01
CA MET A 344 -5.38 -8.74 15.46
C MET A 344 -6.00 -9.31 16.73
N ILE A 345 -5.92 -10.64 16.90
CA ILE A 345 -6.34 -11.32 18.13
C ILE A 345 -5.39 -10.97 19.26
N ASP A 346 -4.09 -11.18 19.05
CA ASP A 346 -3.05 -11.01 20.07
C ASP A 346 -2.93 -9.57 20.58
N SER A 347 -3.19 -8.60 19.69
CA SER A 347 -3.19 -7.16 20.03
C SER A 347 -4.51 -6.67 20.64
N GLY A 348 -5.54 -7.51 20.72
CA GLY A 348 -6.87 -7.12 21.18
C GLY A 348 -7.64 -6.23 20.19
N TYR A 349 -7.18 -6.09 18.94
CA TYR A 349 -7.87 -5.35 17.90
C TYR A 349 -9.18 -6.03 17.45
N LEU A 350 -9.21 -7.38 17.50
CA LEU A 350 -10.40 -8.19 17.52
C LEU A 350 -10.72 -8.53 18.98
N ALA A 351 -11.86 -8.10 19.49
CA ALA A 351 -12.32 -8.54 20.81
C ALA A 351 -12.34 -10.06 20.87
N GLY A 352 -11.82 -10.66 21.95
CA GLY A 352 -11.85 -12.10 22.19
C GLY A 352 -13.28 -12.65 22.14
N LYS A 353 -13.39 -14.01 22.12
CA LYS A 353 -14.67 -14.75 22.09
C LYS A 353 -15.80 -13.95 22.71
N ALA A 354 -16.81 -13.60 21.92
CA ALA A 354 -18.06 -13.18 22.50
C ALA A 354 -18.54 -14.38 23.34
N ASP A 355 -18.55 -14.23 24.66
CA ASP A 355 -19.28 -15.14 25.53
C ASP A 355 -20.74 -15.11 25.09
N HIS A 356 -21.16 -16.16 24.36
CA HIS A 356 -22.53 -16.41 23.94
C HIS A 356 -23.14 -17.48 24.81
#